data_299966afc6027515044df867ded4c439
#
_entry.id   299966afc6027515044df867ded4c439
#
_cell.length_a   1.000
_cell.length_b   1.000
_cell.length_c   1.000
_cell.angle_alpha   90.00
_cell.angle_beta   90.00
_cell.angle_gamma   90.00
#
_symmetry.space_group_name_H-M   'P 1'
#
loop_
_entity.id
_entity.type
_entity.pdbx_description
1 polymer ?
#
loop_
_entity_poly.entity_id
_entity_poly.type
_entity_poly.pdbx_seq_one_letter_code
_entity_poly.pdbx_strand_id
1 'polypeptide(L)'
;MKVSLSSTAEYSSKAAESIKDLNPNAADVMITSIVTSMVTDLGVVAPTSSGLLTLYDGKTNKSHTIDGYFVSPKNFKGNDHEEHRVVLTYGGHVETCKGANTFAVPGIYKILDLVYQRYASLPLDKLLEYPIKIAKDGFKSVSYTHLTLPTKRIV
;
A
#
# COMPACT_ATOMS: atom_id res chain seq x y z
N MET A 1 -15.17 21.07 1.30
CA MET A 1 -14.30 20.95 2.49
C MET A 1 -12.84 20.92 2.02
N LYS A 2 -11.92 21.60 2.67
CA LYS A 2 -10.49 21.50 2.29
C LYS A 2 -9.90 20.28 2.99
N VAL A 3 -9.31 19.38 2.21
CA VAL A 3 -8.55 18.21 2.71
C VAL A 3 -7.07 18.49 2.48
N SER A 4 -6.24 18.16 3.45
CA SER A 4 -4.79 18.25 3.35
C SER A 4 -4.20 16.84 3.38
N LEU A 5 -3.21 16.59 2.54
CA LEU A 5 -2.43 15.35 2.51
C LEU A 5 -0.95 15.67 2.75
N SER A 6 -0.31 14.88 3.59
CA SER A 6 1.15 14.78 3.66
C SER A 6 1.56 13.36 3.28
N SER A 7 2.42 13.23 2.29
CA SER A 7 2.91 11.95 1.79
C SER A 7 4.39 12.06 1.47
N THR A 8 5.12 10.97 1.65
CA THR A 8 6.52 10.86 1.22
C THR A 8 6.68 10.64 -0.28
N ALA A 9 5.58 10.29 -0.98
CA ALA A 9 5.56 9.99 -2.40
C ALA A 9 4.88 11.09 -3.21
N GLU A 10 5.56 11.61 -4.23
CA GLU A 10 5.07 12.66 -5.11
C GLU A 10 3.75 12.28 -5.80
N TYR A 11 3.67 11.07 -6.32
CA TYR A 11 2.47 10.59 -7.03
C TYR A 11 1.25 10.43 -6.12
N SER A 12 1.45 10.10 -4.84
CA SER A 12 0.37 10.08 -3.85
C SER A 12 -0.24 11.48 -3.64
N SER A 13 0.60 12.52 -3.64
CA SER A 13 0.13 13.90 -3.56
C SER A 13 -0.63 14.31 -4.83
N LYS A 14 -0.14 13.93 -6.01
CA LYS A 14 -0.84 14.16 -7.29
C LYS A 14 -2.16 13.41 -7.37
N ALA A 15 -2.24 12.23 -6.76
CA ALA A 15 -3.49 11.48 -6.65
C ALA A 15 -4.56 12.25 -5.85
N ALA A 16 -4.18 12.84 -4.73
CA ALA A 16 -5.09 13.71 -3.97
C ALA A 16 -5.54 14.94 -4.79
N GLU A 17 -4.64 15.54 -5.55
CA GLU A 17 -4.98 16.65 -6.44
C GLU A 17 -5.96 16.26 -7.55
N SER A 18 -5.85 15.04 -8.07
CA SER A 18 -6.70 14.59 -9.18
C SER A 18 -8.19 14.52 -8.84
N ILE A 19 -8.53 14.38 -7.57
CA ILE A 19 -9.92 14.29 -7.09
C ILE A 19 -10.39 15.55 -6.35
N LYS A 20 -9.56 16.59 -6.24
CA LYS A 20 -9.86 17.79 -5.42
C LYS A 20 -11.18 18.49 -5.76
N ASP A 21 -11.51 18.52 -7.04
CA ASP A 21 -12.71 19.22 -7.54
C ASP A 21 -14.00 18.38 -7.34
N LEU A 22 -13.86 17.12 -6.95
CA LEU A 22 -14.97 16.25 -6.57
C LEU A 22 -15.42 16.40 -5.12
N ASN A 23 -14.84 17.34 -4.39
CA ASN A 23 -15.10 17.59 -2.96
C ASN A 23 -14.87 16.35 -2.07
N PRO A 24 -13.69 15.71 -2.16
CA PRO A 24 -13.36 14.50 -1.43
C PRO A 24 -13.32 14.74 0.09
N ASN A 25 -13.52 13.68 0.85
CA ASN A 25 -13.17 13.64 2.26
C ASN A 25 -11.77 12.99 2.48
N ALA A 26 -11.35 12.88 3.74
CA ALA A 26 -10.04 12.32 4.09
C ALA A 26 -9.90 10.83 3.70
N ALA A 27 -10.99 10.04 3.77
CA ALA A 27 -10.98 8.63 3.37
C ALA A 27 -10.81 8.48 1.86
N ASP A 28 -11.48 9.32 1.05
CA ASP A 28 -11.34 9.33 -0.41
C ASP A 28 -9.89 9.62 -0.82
N VAL A 29 -9.31 10.66 -0.23
CA VAL A 29 -7.91 11.05 -0.50
C VAL A 29 -6.94 9.95 -0.10
N MET A 30 -7.14 9.33 1.07
CA MET A 30 -6.30 8.23 1.54
C MET A 30 -6.36 7.02 0.58
N ILE A 31 -7.55 6.59 0.19
CA ILE A 31 -7.73 5.43 -0.69
C ILE A 31 -7.02 5.67 -2.02
N THR A 32 -7.30 6.79 -2.69
CA THR A 32 -6.69 7.13 -3.98
C THR A 32 -5.16 7.21 -3.86
N SER A 33 -4.64 7.80 -2.80
CA SER A 33 -3.20 7.95 -2.58
C SER A 33 -2.52 6.61 -2.32
N ILE A 34 -3.08 5.74 -1.47
CA ILE A 34 -2.49 4.42 -1.18
C ILE A 34 -2.50 3.53 -2.42
N VAL A 35 -3.60 3.50 -3.17
CA VAL A 35 -3.67 2.69 -4.41
C VAL A 35 -2.67 3.23 -5.45
N THR A 36 -2.46 4.54 -5.51
CA THR A 36 -1.43 5.12 -6.37
C THR A 36 -0.02 4.70 -5.92
N SER A 37 0.27 4.72 -4.62
CA SER A 37 1.56 4.23 -4.10
C SER A 37 1.81 2.76 -4.41
N MET A 38 0.79 1.91 -4.46
CA MET A 38 0.95 0.51 -4.89
C MET A 38 1.45 0.38 -6.33
N VAL A 39 1.22 1.40 -7.17
CA VAL A 39 1.71 1.46 -8.54
C VAL A 39 3.11 2.10 -8.60
N THR A 40 3.33 3.17 -7.83
CA THR A 40 4.49 4.06 -8.02
C THR A 40 5.65 3.82 -7.07
N ASP A 41 5.38 3.29 -5.86
CA ASP A 41 6.40 3.11 -4.81
C ASP A 41 6.91 1.67 -4.79
N LEU A 42 7.41 1.23 -5.95
CA LEU A 42 7.87 -0.14 -6.18
C LEU A 42 8.94 -0.55 -5.16
N GLY A 43 8.72 -1.71 -4.55
CA GLY A 43 9.61 -2.26 -3.52
C GLY A 43 9.35 -1.74 -2.10
N VAL A 44 8.47 -0.77 -1.92
CA VAL A 44 8.07 -0.22 -0.62
C VAL A 44 6.59 -0.49 -0.34
N VAL A 45 5.73 -0.12 -1.28
CA VAL A 45 4.28 -0.37 -1.20
C VAL A 45 3.87 -1.30 -2.32
N ALA A 46 3.14 -2.35 -1.99
CA ALA A 46 2.69 -3.35 -2.96
C ALA A 46 1.23 -3.72 -2.73
N PRO A 47 0.54 -4.26 -3.74
CA PRO A 47 -0.80 -4.81 -3.56
C PRO A 47 -0.89 -5.90 -2.48
N THR A 48 0.23 -6.55 -2.19
CA THR A 48 0.37 -7.57 -1.14
C THR A 48 0.92 -7.02 0.17
N SER A 49 0.87 -5.71 0.39
CA SER A 49 1.34 -5.07 1.62
C SER A 49 0.39 -5.30 2.79
N SER A 50 0.88 -4.99 3.96
CA SER A 50 0.10 -4.84 5.18
C SER A 50 0.05 -3.37 5.59
N GLY A 51 -0.72 -3.06 6.61
CA GLY A 51 -0.77 -1.72 7.16
C GLY A 51 -1.52 -1.63 8.47
N LEU A 52 -1.28 -0.54 9.15
CA LEU A 52 -2.06 -0.10 10.31
C LEU A 52 -2.67 1.26 9.95
N LEU A 53 -3.95 1.41 10.20
CA LEU A 53 -4.65 2.66 9.97
C LEU A 53 -5.29 3.13 11.27
N THR A 54 -4.99 4.36 11.66
CA THR A 54 -5.74 5.05 12.70
C THR A 54 -6.49 6.22 12.09
N LEU A 55 -7.77 6.30 12.35
CA LEU A 55 -8.63 7.37 11.90
C LEU A 55 -9.40 7.98 13.08
N TYR A 56 -9.64 9.26 13.00
CA TYR A 56 -10.50 9.99 13.91
C TYR A 56 -11.81 10.35 13.21
N ASP A 57 -12.92 9.87 13.75
CA ASP A 57 -14.25 10.20 13.25
C ASP A 57 -14.81 11.40 14.04
N GLY A 58 -14.83 12.55 13.40
CA GLY A 58 -15.35 13.77 14.00
C GLY A 58 -16.86 13.79 14.27
N LYS A 59 -17.63 12.87 13.69
CA LYS A 59 -19.07 12.76 13.96
C LYS A 59 -19.36 12.08 15.29
N THR A 60 -18.58 11.04 15.59
CA THR A 60 -18.73 10.26 16.82
C THR A 60 -17.73 10.66 17.91
N ASN A 61 -16.76 11.51 17.58
CA ASN A 61 -15.69 11.95 18.47
C ASN A 61 -14.83 10.79 18.97
N LYS A 62 -14.61 9.79 18.11
CA LYS A 62 -13.87 8.57 18.44
C LYS A 62 -12.73 8.31 17.47
N SER A 63 -11.65 7.77 18.00
CA SER A 63 -10.57 7.20 17.21
C SER A 63 -10.80 5.71 17.00
N HIS A 64 -10.51 5.24 15.78
CA HIS A 64 -10.59 3.84 15.40
C HIS A 64 -9.25 3.42 14.82
N THR A 65 -8.72 2.30 15.27
CA THR A 65 -7.55 1.67 14.67
C THR A 65 -7.99 0.39 13.95
N ILE A 66 -7.57 0.25 12.70
CA ILE A 66 -7.80 -0.93 11.88
C ILE A 66 -6.44 -1.61 11.71
N ASP A 67 -6.34 -2.81 12.25
CA ASP A 67 -5.16 -3.65 12.09
C ASP A 67 -5.35 -4.53 10.85
N GLY A 68 -4.55 -4.28 9.85
CA GLY A 68 -4.42 -5.07 8.63
C GLY A 68 -3.00 -5.58 8.46
N TYR A 69 -2.31 -5.87 9.57
CA TYR A 69 -0.97 -6.41 9.52
C TYR A 69 -0.97 -7.84 8.94
N PHE A 70 0.19 -8.32 8.60
CA PHE A 70 0.35 -9.68 8.08
C PHE A 70 -0.07 -10.73 9.11
N VAL A 71 -0.78 -11.74 8.65
CA VAL A 71 -1.14 -12.89 9.46
C VAL A 71 -0.70 -14.19 8.79
N SER A 72 -0.40 -15.20 9.58
CA SER A 72 -0.11 -16.53 9.05
C SER A 72 -1.38 -17.12 8.39
N PRO A 73 -1.23 -17.90 7.31
CA PRO A 73 -2.35 -18.62 6.74
C PRO A 73 -3.01 -19.57 7.75
N LYS A 74 -4.34 -19.64 7.74
CA LYS A 74 -5.14 -20.38 8.75
C LYS A 74 -4.73 -21.84 8.96
N ASN A 75 -4.30 -22.51 7.89
CA ASN A 75 -3.95 -23.93 7.90
C ASN A 75 -2.44 -24.16 7.78
N PHE A 76 -1.62 -23.17 8.14
CA PHE A 76 -0.18 -23.27 8.05
C PHE A 76 0.36 -24.28 9.08
N LYS A 77 1.00 -25.35 8.60
CA LYS A 77 1.56 -26.42 9.44
C LYS A 77 3.08 -26.30 9.67
N GLY A 78 3.70 -25.28 9.17
CA GLY A 78 4.99 -24.73 9.57
C GLY A 78 6.28 -25.52 9.31
N ASN A 79 6.25 -26.83 9.01
CA ASN A 79 7.46 -27.64 9.14
C ASN A 79 7.91 -28.43 7.90
N ASP A 80 7.19 -28.35 6.78
CA ASP A 80 7.42 -29.29 5.67
C ASP A 80 8.30 -28.73 4.54
N HIS A 81 8.80 -27.49 4.65
CA HIS A 81 9.60 -26.87 3.61
C HIS A 81 10.80 -26.13 4.20
N GLU A 82 11.93 -26.23 3.51
CA GLU A 82 13.13 -25.50 3.89
C GLU A 82 12.93 -23.98 3.76
N GLU A 83 13.26 -23.27 4.81
CA GLU A 83 13.41 -21.82 4.78
C GLU A 83 14.90 -21.48 4.64
N HIS A 84 15.20 -20.49 3.83
CA HIS A 84 16.56 -19.97 3.70
C HIS A 84 16.64 -18.61 4.39
N ARG A 85 17.48 -18.50 5.40
CA ARG A 85 17.81 -17.22 6.01
C ARG A 85 18.67 -16.42 5.06
N VAL A 86 18.30 -15.16 4.87
CA VAL A 86 19.04 -14.20 4.06
C VAL A 86 19.21 -12.91 4.85
N VAL A 87 20.38 -12.31 4.70
CA VAL A 87 20.65 -11.00 5.27
C VAL A 87 20.50 -9.98 4.15
N LEU A 88 19.56 -9.07 4.32
CA LEU A 88 19.41 -7.93 3.44
C LEU A 88 20.35 -6.81 3.93
N THR A 89 21.23 -6.35 3.08
CA THR A 89 22.13 -5.23 3.38
C THR A 89 21.42 -3.86 3.35
N TYR A 90 20.15 -3.86 2.95
CA TYR A 90 19.28 -2.71 2.95
C TYR A 90 18.78 -2.40 4.37
N GLY A 91 18.81 -1.13 4.76
CA GLY A 91 18.23 -0.68 6.02
C GLY A 91 18.95 -1.14 7.30
N GLY A 92 20.21 -1.60 7.21
CA GLY A 92 21.02 -1.92 8.39
C GLY A 92 21.12 -3.41 8.73
N HIS A 93 21.21 -4.28 7.74
CA HIS A 93 21.35 -5.74 7.91
C HIS A 93 20.12 -6.39 8.56
N VAL A 94 19.02 -6.39 7.83
CA VAL A 94 17.80 -7.07 8.26
C VAL A 94 17.90 -8.55 7.92
N GLU A 95 17.84 -9.41 8.93
CA GLU A 95 17.68 -10.84 8.73
C GLU A 95 16.23 -11.13 8.31
N THR A 96 16.07 -11.87 7.23
CA THR A 96 14.77 -12.33 6.76
C THR A 96 14.87 -13.76 6.25
N CYS A 97 13.73 -14.36 5.97
CA CYS A 97 13.66 -15.70 5.41
C CYS A 97 13.01 -15.66 4.02
N LYS A 98 13.44 -16.55 3.14
CA LYS A 98 12.80 -16.81 1.86
C LYS A 98 12.49 -18.29 1.72
N GLY A 99 11.42 -18.61 1.00
CA GLY A 99 10.98 -19.98 0.77
C GLY A 99 9.48 -20.12 0.83
N ALA A 100 8.99 -21.32 0.60
CA ALA A 100 7.56 -21.61 0.54
C ALA A 100 6.83 -21.37 1.88
N ASN A 101 7.56 -21.35 2.99
CA ASN A 101 6.99 -21.13 4.32
C ASN A 101 7.03 -19.65 4.78
N THR A 102 7.48 -18.74 3.94
CA THR A 102 7.72 -17.35 4.35
C THR A 102 6.68 -16.37 3.82
N PHE A 103 5.58 -16.86 3.30
CA PHE A 103 4.48 -16.01 2.87
C PHE A 103 3.49 -15.73 4.00
N ALA A 104 2.88 -14.57 3.95
CA ALA A 104 1.84 -14.14 4.87
C ALA A 104 0.61 -13.65 4.12
N VAL A 105 -0.53 -13.63 4.78
CA VAL A 105 -1.76 -13.07 4.21
C VAL A 105 -1.73 -11.56 4.39
N PRO A 106 -1.79 -10.78 3.30
CA PRO A 106 -1.76 -9.32 3.38
C PRO A 106 -3.12 -8.77 3.82
N GLY A 107 -3.10 -7.68 4.60
CA GLY A 107 -4.32 -7.07 5.12
C GLY A 107 -4.71 -5.74 4.50
N ILE A 108 -3.88 -5.16 3.61
CA ILE A 108 -4.09 -3.80 3.09
C ILE A 108 -5.45 -3.63 2.39
N TYR A 109 -5.86 -4.60 1.56
CA TYR A 109 -7.15 -4.51 0.87
C TYR A 109 -8.33 -4.55 1.83
N LYS A 110 -8.18 -5.26 2.96
CA LYS A 110 -9.25 -5.28 3.98
C LYS A 110 -9.39 -3.94 4.68
N ILE A 111 -8.26 -3.24 4.91
CA ILE A 111 -8.29 -1.87 5.41
C ILE A 111 -9.01 -0.96 4.42
N LEU A 112 -8.59 -0.99 3.14
CA LEU A 112 -9.17 -0.13 2.10
C LEU A 112 -10.67 -0.39 1.92
N ASP A 113 -11.08 -1.66 1.90
CA ASP A 113 -12.49 -2.06 1.82
C ASP A 113 -13.32 -1.52 3.00
N LEU A 114 -12.84 -1.72 4.23
CA LEU A 114 -13.52 -1.23 5.43
C LEU A 114 -13.64 0.29 5.46
N VAL A 115 -12.58 1.00 5.05
CA VAL A 115 -12.60 2.47 5.00
C VAL A 115 -13.51 2.95 3.90
N TYR A 116 -13.47 2.33 2.72
CA TYR A 116 -14.36 2.67 1.62
C TYR A 116 -15.82 2.53 2.02
N GLN A 117 -16.20 1.38 2.56
CA GLN A 117 -17.58 1.12 2.93
C GLN A 117 -18.13 2.03 4.04
N ARG A 118 -17.27 2.46 4.97
CA ARG A 118 -17.72 3.20 6.15
C ARG A 118 -17.58 4.71 6.04
N TYR A 119 -16.61 5.18 5.30
CA TYR A 119 -16.17 6.57 5.35
C TYR A 119 -16.04 7.25 4.00
N ALA A 120 -15.87 6.52 2.88
CA ALA A 120 -15.75 7.13 1.57
C ALA A 120 -17.03 7.88 1.17
N SER A 121 -16.87 8.99 0.48
CA SER A 121 -17.97 9.80 -0.06
C SER A 121 -18.05 9.77 -1.58
N LEU A 122 -16.96 9.38 -2.24
CA LEU A 122 -16.89 9.28 -3.70
C LEU A 122 -17.02 7.81 -4.14
N PRO A 123 -17.59 7.57 -5.34
CA PRO A 123 -17.67 6.23 -5.89
C PRO A 123 -16.28 5.69 -6.27
N LEU A 124 -16.12 4.37 -6.19
CA LEU A 124 -14.82 3.70 -6.33
C LEU A 124 -14.15 3.95 -7.68
N ASP A 125 -14.92 4.03 -8.77
CA ASP A 125 -14.43 4.34 -10.12
C ASP A 125 -13.70 5.69 -10.15
N LYS A 126 -14.20 6.69 -9.41
CA LYS A 126 -13.57 8.01 -9.30
C LYS A 126 -12.27 7.96 -8.48
N LEU A 127 -12.26 7.20 -7.41
CA LEU A 127 -11.08 7.02 -6.57
C LEU A 127 -9.96 6.26 -7.30
N LEU A 128 -10.31 5.36 -8.21
CA LEU A 128 -9.36 4.54 -8.95
C LEU A 128 -8.95 5.12 -10.32
N GLU A 129 -9.57 6.19 -10.78
CA GLU A 129 -9.30 6.76 -12.11
C GLU A 129 -7.82 7.15 -12.28
N TYR A 130 -7.26 7.89 -11.32
CA TYR A 130 -5.87 8.32 -11.38
C TYR A 130 -4.86 7.17 -11.25
N PRO A 131 -4.94 6.26 -10.27
CA PRO A 131 -4.01 5.13 -10.19
C PRO A 131 -4.09 4.21 -11.42
N ILE A 132 -5.27 4.00 -12.00
CA ILE A 132 -5.43 3.23 -13.25
C ILE A 132 -4.74 3.96 -14.42
N LYS A 133 -4.92 5.27 -14.51
CA LYS A 133 -4.26 6.08 -15.52
C LYS A 133 -2.75 5.97 -15.44
N ILE A 134 -2.18 6.16 -14.25
CA ILE A 134 -0.73 6.05 -14.02
C ILE A 134 -0.21 4.65 -14.33
N ALA A 135 -0.95 3.60 -13.98
CA ALA A 135 -0.58 2.22 -14.31
C ALA A 135 -0.55 1.95 -15.82
N LYS A 136 -1.45 2.58 -16.59
CA LYS A 136 -1.52 2.43 -18.05
C LYS A 136 -0.50 3.29 -18.79
N ASP A 137 -0.38 4.55 -18.40
CA ASP A 137 0.45 5.53 -19.11
C ASP A 137 1.93 5.43 -18.73
N GLY A 138 2.21 4.78 -17.58
CA GLY A 138 3.52 4.75 -16.98
C GLY A 138 3.81 6.01 -16.16
N PHE A 139 4.91 5.98 -15.43
CA PHE A 139 5.37 7.07 -14.57
C PHE A 139 6.90 7.12 -14.53
N LYS A 140 7.44 8.29 -14.21
CA LYS A 140 8.87 8.43 -13.98
C LYS A 140 9.22 7.86 -12.63
N SER A 141 9.90 6.69 -12.62
CA SER A 141 10.38 6.10 -11.38
C SER A 141 11.40 7.02 -10.72
N VAL A 142 11.23 7.25 -9.43
CA VAL A 142 12.17 8.00 -8.61
C VAL A 142 13.15 7.05 -7.92
N SER A 143 14.15 7.60 -7.30
CA SER A 143 15.41 7.07 -6.72
C SER A 143 15.54 5.61 -6.27
N TYR A 144 14.49 4.85 -6.11
CA TYR A 144 14.55 3.41 -5.81
C TYR A 144 14.93 2.54 -7.03
N THR A 145 14.97 3.12 -8.23
CA THR A 145 15.45 2.43 -9.43
C THR A 145 16.93 2.02 -9.35
N HIS A 146 17.69 2.61 -8.46
CA HIS A 146 19.08 2.18 -8.19
C HIS A 146 19.17 0.92 -7.33
N LEU A 147 18.07 0.45 -6.76
CA LEU A 147 17.93 -0.84 -6.10
C LEU A 147 17.48 -1.95 -7.06
N THR A 148 17.52 -1.71 -8.36
CA THR A 148 17.30 -2.78 -9.32
C THR A 148 18.33 -3.86 -9.06
N LEU A 149 17.82 -5.00 -8.61
CA LEU A 149 18.57 -6.24 -8.58
C LEU A 149 19.30 -6.37 -9.93
N PRO A 150 20.60 -6.68 -9.95
CA PRO A 150 21.27 -7.00 -11.20
C PRO A 150 20.52 -8.19 -11.79
N THR A 151 19.67 -7.91 -12.76
CA THR A 151 19.09 -8.94 -13.61
C THR A 151 20.24 -9.54 -14.40
N LYS A 152 20.94 -10.50 -13.81
CA LYS A 152 21.74 -11.42 -14.61
C LYS A 152 20.77 -12.07 -15.57
N ARG A 153 20.84 -11.70 -16.84
CA ARG A 153 20.29 -12.52 -17.91
C ARG A 153 20.87 -13.92 -17.69
N ILE A 154 20.04 -14.83 -17.26
CA ILE A 154 20.30 -16.25 -17.40
C ILE A 154 19.98 -16.54 -18.87
N VAL A 155 21.01 -16.67 -19.66
CA VAL A 155 20.92 -17.22 -21.02
C VAL A 155 20.93 -18.71 -20.87
#